data_1cae027e218701a00d71971127026ae6
#
_entry.id   1cae027e218701a00d71971127026ae6
#
_cell.length_a   1.000
_cell.length_b   1.000
_cell.length_c   1.000
_cell.angle_alpha   90.00
_cell.angle_beta   90.00
_cell.angle_gamma   90.00
#
_symmetry.space_group_name_H-M   'P 1'
#
loop_
_entity.id
_entity.type
_entity.pdbx_description
1 polymer ?
#
loop_
_entity_poly.entity_id
_entity_poly.type
_entity_poly.pdbx_seq_one_letter_code
_entity_poly.pdbx_strand_id
1 'polypeptide(L)'
;MGRLGVLSGYLNYEAYGKDGANIEVITNTRDGVETAEELKFTSPGGYSANYRFMVSSLIEEQLKTIKFKGVEWDITVQPTLQNIKDLTYFNGIMGGFEPTFVAKTDGDTLKFYIGDGANDRVEIPFAQNVKGKLSKGWAWPLSPYDSFCLPTYHECQLSKTVNTCHLMHVIER
;
A
#
# COMPACT_ATOMS: atom_id res chain seq x y z
N MET A 1 -7.26 0.42 10.19
CA MET A 1 -7.52 -0.82 9.42
C MET A 1 -6.60 -1.91 9.93
N GLY A 2 -7.08 -3.15 10.06
CA GLY A 2 -6.25 -4.29 10.43
C GLY A 2 -5.16 -4.56 9.37
N ARG A 3 -4.23 -5.43 9.68
CA ARG A 3 -3.14 -5.86 8.77
C ARG A 3 -3.68 -6.78 7.68
N LEU A 4 -4.48 -6.24 6.74
CA LEU A 4 -5.14 -7.03 5.68
C LEU A 4 -4.16 -7.83 4.82
N GLY A 5 -2.94 -7.34 4.61
CA GLY A 5 -1.88 -8.10 3.94
C GLY A 5 -1.50 -9.39 4.67
N VAL A 6 -1.47 -9.36 6.02
CA VAL A 6 -1.23 -10.56 6.83
C VAL A 6 -2.39 -11.55 6.68
N LEU A 7 -3.64 -11.06 6.75
CA LEU A 7 -4.82 -11.90 6.55
C LEU A 7 -4.81 -12.54 5.15
N SER A 8 -4.54 -11.76 4.12
CA SER A 8 -4.40 -12.26 2.75
C SER A 8 -3.31 -13.33 2.64
N GLY A 9 -2.16 -13.11 3.30
CA GLY A 9 -1.08 -14.09 3.34
C GLY A 9 -1.52 -15.42 3.98
N TYR A 10 -2.27 -15.37 5.08
CA TYR A 10 -2.78 -16.59 5.73
C TYR A 10 -3.84 -17.30 4.87
N LEU A 11 -4.78 -16.57 4.28
CA LEU A 11 -5.82 -17.13 3.40
C LEU A 11 -5.25 -17.77 2.13
N ASN A 12 -4.12 -17.28 1.64
CA ASN A 12 -3.45 -17.82 0.45
C ASN A 12 -2.37 -18.87 0.77
N TYR A 13 -2.12 -19.15 2.05
CA TYR A 13 -1.13 -20.16 2.43
C TYR A 13 -1.66 -21.57 2.17
N GLU A 14 -0.99 -22.30 1.31
CA GLU A 14 -1.42 -23.62 0.82
C GLU A 14 -1.81 -24.59 1.93
N ALA A 15 -1.07 -24.60 3.06
CA ALA A 15 -1.34 -25.53 4.16
C ALA A 15 -2.69 -25.29 4.85
N TYR A 16 -3.25 -24.07 4.79
CA TYR A 16 -4.56 -23.74 5.34
C TYR A 16 -5.72 -23.97 4.35
N GLY A 17 -5.42 -24.31 3.10
CA GLY A 17 -6.40 -24.72 2.08
C GLY A 17 -6.52 -26.22 1.89
N LYS A 18 -5.72 -27.05 2.60
CA LYS A 18 -5.73 -28.51 2.47
C LYS A 18 -6.87 -29.16 3.26
N ASP A 19 -7.26 -30.35 2.84
CA ASP A 19 -8.24 -31.17 3.57
C ASP A 19 -7.79 -31.39 5.03
N GLY A 20 -8.70 -31.15 5.97
CA GLY A 20 -8.40 -31.21 7.41
C GLY A 20 -7.80 -29.92 7.99
N ALA A 21 -7.60 -28.88 7.20
CA ALA A 21 -7.34 -27.55 7.73
C ALA A 21 -8.64 -26.94 8.32
N ASN A 22 -8.50 -26.07 9.32
CA ASN A 22 -9.63 -25.39 9.96
C ASN A 22 -9.34 -23.92 10.16
N ILE A 23 -10.39 -23.11 9.97
CA ILE A 23 -10.41 -21.67 10.30
C ILE A 23 -11.55 -21.47 11.31
N GLU A 24 -11.17 -21.04 12.51
CA GLU A 24 -12.09 -20.84 13.63
C GLU A 24 -12.16 -19.36 13.99
N VAL A 25 -13.36 -18.85 14.23
CA VAL A 25 -13.59 -17.52 14.79
C VAL A 25 -13.58 -17.62 16.30
N ILE A 26 -12.58 -16.99 16.93
CA ILE A 26 -12.52 -16.88 18.39
C ILE A 26 -13.27 -15.62 18.79
N THR A 27 -14.27 -15.78 19.65
CA THR A 27 -15.07 -14.69 20.19
C THR A 27 -14.73 -14.42 21.65
N ASN A 28 -14.99 -13.19 22.07
CA ASN A 28 -14.88 -12.77 23.47
C ASN A 28 -16.09 -11.92 23.86
N THR A 29 -16.57 -12.05 25.08
CA THR A 29 -17.68 -11.25 25.59
C THR A 29 -17.15 -9.97 26.22
N ARG A 30 -17.51 -8.83 25.65
CA ARG A 30 -17.20 -7.49 26.19
C ARG A 30 -18.52 -6.75 26.43
N ASP A 31 -18.68 -6.23 27.63
CA ASP A 31 -19.89 -5.50 28.04
C ASP A 31 -21.21 -6.26 27.76
N GLY A 32 -21.17 -7.58 27.91
CA GLY A 32 -22.32 -8.45 27.68
C GLY A 32 -22.60 -8.76 26.19
N VAL A 33 -21.77 -8.27 25.26
CA VAL A 33 -21.87 -8.52 23.83
C VAL A 33 -20.77 -9.46 23.37
N GLU A 34 -21.15 -10.55 22.71
CA GLU A 34 -20.20 -11.46 22.07
C GLU A 34 -19.61 -10.79 20.82
N THR A 35 -18.28 -10.67 20.79
CA THR A 35 -17.55 -9.97 19.72
C THR A 35 -16.44 -10.88 19.20
N ALA A 36 -16.31 -10.97 17.87
CA ALA A 36 -15.20 -11.67 17.25
C ALA A 36 -13.87 -10.99 17.59
N GLU A 37 -12.92 -11.74 18.13
CA GLU A 37 -11.61 -11.24 18.55
C GLU A 37 -10.50 -11.62 17.58
N GLU A 38 -10.51 -12.85 17.09
CA GLU A 38 -9.47 -13.33 16.17
C GLU A 38 -9.98 -14.45 15.24
N LEU A 39 -9.26 -14.67 14.14
CA LEU A 39 -9.33 -15.87 13.32
C LEU A 39 -8.14 -16.76 13.65
N LYS A 40 -8.40 -18.00 14.00
CA LYS A 40 -7.39 -19.02 14.22
C LYS A 40 -7.35 -19.97 13.04
N PHE A 41 -6.20 -20.08 12.43
CA PHE A 41 -5.90 -20.98 11.31
C PHE A 41 -5.12 -22.19 11.86
N THR A 42 -5.52 -23.38 11.49
CA THR A 42 -4.81 -24.61 11.82
C THR A 42 -4.73 -25.52 10.59
N SER A 43 -3.64 -26.28 10.48
CA SER A 43 -3.48 -27.24 9.41
C SER A 43 -3.16 -28.64 9.94
N PRO A 44 -3.40 -29.70 9.16
CA PRO A 44 -3.06 -31.09 9.54
C PRO A 44 -1.57 -31.27 9.82
N GLY A 45 -0.70 -30.46 9.20
CA GLY A 45 0.74 -30.47 9.41
C GLY A 45 1.21 -29.77 10.71
N GLY A 46 0.27 -29.32 11.57
CA GLY A 46 0.58 -28.67 12.84
C GLY A 46 0.90 -27.18 12.74
N TYR A 47 0.78 -26.56 11.55
CA TYR A 47 0.93 -25.11 11.42
C TYR A 47 -0.30 -24.42 12.04
N SER A 48 -0.04 -23.36 12.81
CA SER A 48 -1.06 -22.53 13.43
C SER A 48 -0.72 -21.07 13.29
N ALA A 49 -1.72 -20.23 12.99
CA ALA A 49 -1.59 -18.78 12.95
C ALA A 49 -2.87 -18.12 13.45
N ASN A 50 -2.74 -16.96 14.08
CA ASN A 50 -3.85 -16.18 14.58
C ASN A 50 -3.83 -14.79 13.92
N TYR A 51 -4.98 -14.37 13.41
CA TYR A 51 -5.20 -13.01 12.92
C TYR A 51 -6.15 -12.29 13.85
N ARG A 52 -5.65 -11.27 14.55
CA ARG A 52 -6.44 -10.50 15.51
C ARG A 52 -7.16 -9.35 14.84
N PHE A 53 -8.47 -9.23 15.10
CA PHE A 53 -9.28 -8.11 14.64
C PHE A 53 -8.96 -6.83 15.41
N MET A 54 -9.08 -5.70 14.73
CA MET A 54 -9.07 -4.41 15.42
C MET A 54 -10.41 -4.15 16.10
N VAL A 55 -10.36 -3.59 17.29
CA VAL A 55 -11.56 -3.17 18.04
C VAL A 55 -12.26 -2.03 17.28
N SER A 56 -13.58 -2.15 17.09
CA SER A 56 -14.37 -1.18 16.31
C SER A 56 -14.26 0.25 16.83
N SER A 57 -14.20 0.44 18.15
CA SER A 57 -14.03 1.76 18.76
C SER A 57 -12.72 2.46 18.36
N LEU A 58 -11.62 1.71 18.23
CA LEU A 58 -10.35 2.27 17.76
C LEU A 58 -10.42 2.67 16.29
N ILE A 59 -11.14 1.89 15.47
CA ILE A 59 -11.35 2.22 14.06
C ILE A 59 -12.18 3.49 13.94
N GLU A 60 -13.29 3.59 14.69
CA GLU A 60 -14.16 4.76 14.69
C GLU A 60 -13.44 6.02 15.18
N GLU A 61 -12.60 5.91 16.21
CA GLU A 61 -11.79 7.01 16.71
C GLU A 61 -10.80 7.50 15.65
N GLN A 62 -10.09 6.59 14.99
CA GLN A 62 -9.18 6.94 13.90
C GLN A 62 -9.91 7.55 12.70
N LEU A 63 -11.09 7.05 12.34
CA LEU A 63 -11.88 7.60 11.24
C LEU A 63 -12.43 8.99 11.53
N LYS A 64 -12.79 9.29 12.79
CA LYS A 64 -13.26 10.63 13.20
C LYS A 64 -12.19 11.71 13.06
N THR A 65 -10.91 11.35 13.19
CA THR A 65 -9.79 12.29 13.08
C THR A 65 -9.38 12.58 11.64
N ILE A 66 -9.75 11.72 10.68
CA ILE A 66 -9.39 11.89 9.27
C ILE A 66 -10.48 12.72 8.58
N LYS A 67 -10.39 14.06 8.69
CA LYS A 67 -11.16 14.96 7.82
C LYS A 67 -10.33 15.29 6.60
N PHE A 68 -10.63 14.67 5.47
CA PHE A 68 -10.04 15.06 4.19
C PHE A 68 -10.59 16.44 3.80
N LYS A 69 -9.73 17.44 3.83
CA LYS A 69 -10.11 18.85 3.53
C LYS A 69 -10.05 19.18 2.04
N GLY A 70 -9.85 18.19 1.20
CA GLY A 70 -9.51 18.39 -0.21
C GLY A 70 -8.01 18.68 -0.40
N VAL A 71 -7.48 18.35 -1.56
CA VAL A 71 -6.08 18.59 -1.93
C VAL A 71 -6.06 19.16 -3.34
N GLU A 72 -5.30 20.23 -3.55
CA GLU A 72 -4.91 20.64 -4.89
C GLU A 72 -3.76 19.74 -5.34
N TRP A 73 -3.97 19.02 -6.43
CA TRP A 73 -2.97 18.12 -6.98
C TRP A 73 -2.02 18.88 -7.90
N ASP A 74 -0.73 18.79 -7.64
CA ASP A 74 0.29 19.42 -8.49
C ASP A 74 0.51 18.66 -9.79
N ILE A 75 0.38 17.34 -9.74
CA ILE A 75 0.53 16.44 -10.88
C ILE A 75 -0.52 15.34 -10.80
N THR A 76 -1.13 15.07 -11.94
CA THR A 76 -2.00 13.91 -12.16
C THR A 76 -1.51 13.16 -13.38
N VAL A 77 -1.25 11.86 -13.23
CA VAL A 77 -0.78 10.98 -14.31
C VAL A 77 -1.53 9.66 -14.33
N GLN A 78 -1.67 9.07 -15.50
CA GLN A 78 -2.15 7.71 -15.68
C GLN A 78 -0.95 6.80 -15.91
N PRO A 79 -0.54 6.00 -14.91
CA PRO A 79 0.58 5.10 -15.08
C PRO A 79 0.24 3.97 -16.04
N THR A 80 1.18 3.61 -16.89
CA THR A 80 1.07 2.39 -17.69
C THR A 80 1.38 1.17 -16.83
N LEU A 81 0.93 -0.01 -17.25
CA LEU A 81 1.28 -1.26 -16.59
C LEU A 81 2.81 -1.47 -16.53
N GLN A 82 3.53 -0.99 -17.54
CA GLN A 82 4.99 -1.07 -17.56
C GLN A 82 5.62 -0.18 -16.48
N ASN A 83 5.15 1.06 -16.33
CA ASN A 83 5.65 1.95 -15.29
C ASN A 83 5.50 1.36 -13.87
N ILE A 84 4.36 0.71 -13.63
CA ILE A 84 4.09 0.02 -12.36
C ILE A 84 5.03 -1.17 -12.17
N LYS A 85 5.22 -2.00 -13.21
CA LYS A 85 6.14 -3.15 -13.17
C LYS A 85 7.58 -2.70 -12.90
N ASP A 86 8.03 -1.65 -13.56
CA ASP A 86 9.39 -1.12 -13.37
C ASP A 86 9.58 -0.60 -11.95
N LEU A 87 8.61 0.16 -11.42
CA LEU A 87 8.67 0.64 -10.04
C LEU A 87 8.69 -0.53 -9.04
N THR A 88 7.84 -1.53 -9.22
CA THR A 88 7.80 -2.72 -8.36
C THR A 88 9.10 -3.52 -8.42
N TYR A 89 9.67 -3.67 -9.62
CA TYR A 89 10.93 -4.36 -9.80
C TYR A 89 12.08 -3.67 -9.05
N PHE A 90 12.22 -2.36 -9.22
CA PHE A 90 13.27 -1.60 -8.53
C PHE A 90 13.02 -1.45 -7.04
N ASN A 91 11.76 -1.40 -6.60
CA ASN A 91 11.44 -1.51 -5.18
C ASN A 91 11.88 -2.85 -4.59
N GLY A 92 11.69 -3.96 -5.29
CA GLY A 92 12.16 -5.28 -4.87
C GLY A 92 13.69 -5.34 -4.68
N ILE A 93 14.45 -4.59 -5.49
CA ILE A 93 15.91 -4.52 -5.39
C ILE A 93 16.35 -3.57 -4.27
N MET A 94 15.79 -2.37 -4.23
CA MET A 94 16.28 -1.25 -3.42
C MET A 94 15.56 -1.11 -2.07
N GLY A 95 14.31 -1.57 -1.97
CA GLY A 95 13.42 -1.30 -0.83
C GLY A 95 13.91 -1.85 0.51
N GLY A 96 14.84 -2.81 0.52
CA GLY A 96 15.52 -3.30 1.73
C GLY A 96 16.57 -2.31 2.27
N PHE A 97 17.05 -1.38 1.45
CA PHE A 97 18.10 -0.41 1.77
C PHE A 97 17.58 1.01 1.77
N GLU A 98 16.68 1.32 0.82
CA GLU A 98 16.11 2.65 0.60
C GLU A 98 14.59 2.59 0.79
N PRO A 99 14.07 3.01 1.94
CA PRO A 99 12.64 2.88 2.24
C PRO A 99 11.76 3.90 1.51
N THR A 100 12.37 4.86 0.81
CA THR A 100 11.65 5.96 0.13
C THR A 100 12.12 6.14 -1.31
N PHE A 101 11.24 6.71 -2.13
CA PHE A 101 11.61 7.29 -3.41
C PHE A 101 11.33 8.80 -3.43
N VAL A 102 12.05 9.52 -4.26
CA VAL A 102 11.85 10.95 -4.48
C VAL A 102 11.22 11.16 -5.85
N ALA A 103 10.06 11.81 -5.91
CA ALA A 103 9.47 12.24 -7.18
C ALA A 103 9.85 13.68 -7.50
N LYS A 104 10.22 13.93 -8.75
CA LYS A 104 10.59 15.25 -9.28
C LYS A 104 10.29 15.30 -10.77
N THR A 105 9.93 16.47 -11.28
CA THR A 105 9.85 16.69 -12.71
C THR A 105 11.17 17.21 -13.26
N ASP A 106 11.57 16.65 -14.39
CA ASP A 106 12.66 17.11 -15.23
C ASP A 106 12.08 17.47 -16.61
N GLY A 107 11.97 18.77 -16.88
CA GLY A 107 11.15 19.25 -17.99
C GLY A 107 9.68 18.86 -17.80
N ASP A 108 9.13 18.11 -18.74
CA ASP A 108 7.78 17.56 -18.78
C ASP A 108 7.71 16.07 -18.37
N THR A 109 8.84 15.52 -17.90
CA THR A 109 8.92 14.12 -17.48
C THR A 109 8.90 14.03 -15.96
N LEU A 110 7.96 13.24 -15.41
CA LEU A 110 7.97 12.85 -14.01
C LEU A 110 8.95 11.69 -13.82
N LYS A 111 9.93 11.90 -12.96
CA LYS A 111 10.95 10.90 -12.62
C LYS A 111 10.86 10.52 -11.15
N PHE A 112 11.08 9.24 -10.87
CA PHE A 112 11.24 8.71 -9.51
C PHE A 112 12.70 8.32 -9.29
N TYR A 113 13.24 8.73 -8.17
CA TYR A 113 14.61 8.48 -7.76
C TYR A 113 14.59 7.65 -6.48
N ILE A 114 15.25 6.49 -6.49
CA ILE A 114 15.46 5.63 -5.33
C ILE A 114 16.95 5.64 -5.01
N GLY A 115 17.31 5.92 -3.76
CA GLY A 115 18.70 6.10 -3.35
C GLY A 115 19.23 7.51 -3.62
N ASP A 116 20.47 7.76 -3.24
CA ASP A 116 21.13 9.06 -3.35
C ASP A 116 22.43 9.00 -4.15
N GLY A 117 23.07 10.15 -4.31
CA GLY A 117 24.30 10.27 -5.09
C GLY A 117 25.55 9.65 -4.45
N ALA A 118 25.49 9.28 -3.18
CA ALA A 118 26.62 8.68 -2.43
C ALA A 118 26.60 7.15 -2.46
N ASN A 119 25.43 6.56 -2.74
CA ASN A 119 25.19 5.13 -2.75
C ASN A 119 24.60 4.67 -4.09
N ASP A 120 24.13 3.43 -4.10
CA ASP A 120 23.38 2.90 -5.25
C ASP A 120 22.12 3.72 -5.46
N ARG A 121 21.81 4.01 -6.72
CA ARG A 121 20.63 4.79 -7.08
C ARG A 121 20.00 4.30 -8.36
N VAL A 122 18.70 4.50 -8.44
CA VAL A 122 17.90 4.23 -9.64
C VAL A 122 17.09 5.48 -9.99
N GLU A 123 17.06 5.80 -11.26
CA GLU A 123 16.22 6.84 -11.85
C GLU A 123 15.21 6.17 -12.79
N ILE A 124 13.92 6.34 -12.52
CA ILE A 124 12.81 5.75 -13.27
C ILE A 124 12.06 6.89 -13.96
N PRO A 125 12.09 7.01 -15.29
CA PRO A 125 11.20 7.93 -16.01
C PRO A 125 9.76 7.35 -15.95
N PHE A 126 8.97 7.87 -15.01
CA PHE A 126 7.65 7.30 -14.69
C PHE A 126 6.54 7.75 -15.62
N ALA A 127 6.53 9.02 -16.02
CA ALA A 127 5.53 9.52 -16.96
C ALA A 127 6.10 10.69 -17.77
N GLN A 128 5.74 10.75 -19.05
CA GLN A 128 6.09 11.84 -19.95
C GLN A 128 4.90 12.76 -20.22
N ASN A 129 5.16 13.99 -20.68
CA ASN A 129 4.17 15.01 -21.00
C ASN A 129 3.22 15.32 -19.82
N VAL A 130 3.76 15.34 -18.60
CA VAL A 130 2.97 15.64 -17.40
C VAL A 130 2.61 17.11 -17.34
N LYS A 131 1.35 17.38 -16.97
CA LYS A 131 0.88 18.74 -16.68
C LYS A 131 1.14 19.01 -15.20
N GLY A 132 1.87 20.09 -14.92
CA GLY A 132 2.28 20.45 -13.56
C GLY A 132 3.77 20.30 -13.34
N LYS A 133 4.25 20.73 -12.17
CA LYS A 133 5.69 20.78 -11.88
C LYS A 133 5.99 20.48 -10.42
N LEU A 134 6.87 19.50 -10.20
CA LEU A 134 7.52 19.22 -8.92
C LEU A 134 9.01 19.59 -9.05
N SER A 135 9.33 20.87 -8.92
CA SER A 135 10.71 21.36 -9.05
C SER A 135 11.59 20.97 -7.87
N LYS A 136 11.00 20.85 -6.68
CA LYS A 136 11.65 20.32 -5.48
C LYS A 136 11.28 18.85 -5.34
N GLY A 137 12.29 18.00 -5.13
CA GLY A 137 12.08 16.58 -4.87
C GLY A 137 11.35 16.36 -3.53
N TRP A 138 10.38 15.48 -3.54
CA TRP A 138 9.63 15.06 -2.37
C TRP A 138 9.79 13.56 -2.19
N ALA A 139 10.07 13.14 -0.95
CA ALA A 139 10.26 11.74 -0.62
C ALA A 139 8.94 11.11 -0.19
N TRP A 140 8.62 9.95 -0.76
CA TRP A 140 7.48 9.11 -0.39
C TRP A 140 7.93 7.71 -0.02
N PRO A 141 7.28 7.03 0.92
CA PRO A 141 7.62 5.66 1.27
C PRO A 141 7.33 4.70 0.10
N LEU A 142 8.24 3.77 -0.14
CA LEU A 142 8.09 2.71 -1.14
C LEU A 142 7.08 1.64 -0.71
N SER A 143 7.08 1.29 0.57
CA SER A 143 6.30 0.18 1.14
C SER A 143 4.78 0.20 0.85
N PRO A 144 4.06 1.35 0.82
CA PRO A 144 2.64 1.36 0.43
C PRO A 144 2.37 0.98 -1.02
N TYR A 145 3.37 1.09 -1.89
CA TYR A 145 3.20 0.86 -3.34
C TYR A 145 3.24 -0.60 -3.73
N ASP A 146 3.94 -1.46 -2.98
CA ASP A 146 3.92 -2.91 -3.20
C ASP A 146 2.53 -3.52 -3.03
N SER A 147 1.74 -2.95 -2.11
CA SER A 147 0.39 -3.44 -1.82
C SER A 147 -0.67 -2.85 -2.74
N PHE A 148 -0.37 -1.74 -3.43
CA PHE A 148 -1.31 -0.99 -4.24
C PHE A 148 -1.05 -1.09 -5.75
N CYS A 149 0.07 -1.64 -6.18
CA CYS A 149 0.40 -1.85 -7.60
C CYS A 149 -0.32 -3.06 -8.20
N LEU A 150 -1.63 -3.22 -7.95
CA LEU A 150 -2.45 -4.16 -8.70
C LEU A 150 -2.79 -3.57 -10.08
N PRO A 151 -3.01 -4.41 -11.11
CA PRO A 151 -3.17 -3.98 -12.51
C PRO A 151 -4.44 -3.15 -12.81
N THR A 152 -5.13 -2.66 -11.79
CA THR A 152 -6.41 -1.93 -11.89
C THR A 152 -6.31 -0.43 -11.59
N TYR A 153 -5.10 0.14 -11.44
CA TYR A 153 -4.97 1.58 -11.15
C TYR A 153 -5.03 2.41 -12.40
N HIS A 154 -5.97 3.35 -12.43
CA HIS A 154 -6.17 4.25 -13.56
C HIS A 154 -5.49 5.62 -13.40
N GLU A 155 -5.17 6.03 -12.16
CA GLU A 155 -4.64 7.38 -11.93
C GLU A 155 -3.72 7.46 -10.72
N CYS A 156 -2.63 8.21 -10.84
CA CYS A 156 -1.71 8.56 -9.76
C CYS A 156 -1.69 10.07 -9.58
N GLN A 157 -1.92 10.54 -8.37
CA GLN A 157 -1.95 11.95 -8.03
C GLN A 157 -0.89 12.27 -6.97
N LEU A 158 -0.13 13.33 -7.20
CA LEU A 158 0.95 13.79 -6.35
C LEU A 158 0.71 15.24 -5.90
N SER A 159 0.82 15.50 -4.59
CA SER A 159 0.73 16.83 -4.04
C SER A 159 1.90 17.14 -3.11
N LYS A 160 2.52 18.29 -3.30
CA LYS A 160 3.57 18.82 -2.43
C LYS A 160 3.03 19.47 -1.14
N THR A 161 1.75 19.88 -1.14
CA THR A 161 1.16 20.63 -0.02
C THR A 161 0.87 19.73 1.18
N VAL A 162 0.50 18.48 0.95
CA VAL A 162 0.13 17.52 2.00
C VAL A 162 1.10 16.35 2.10
N ASN A 163 2.18 16.35 1.31
CA ASN A 163 3.14 15.24 1.21
C ASN A 163 2.41 13.89 1.04
N THR A 164 1.39 13.88 0.17
CA THR A 164 0.51 12.74 -0.04
C THR A 164 0.60 12.30 -1.48
N CYS A 165 0.76 11.01 -1.68
CA CYS A 165 0.57 10.35 -2.96
C CYS A 165 -0.67 9.46 -2.84
N HIS A 166 -1.63 9.66 -3.73
CA HIS A 166 -2.78 8.78 -3.87
C HIS A 166 -2.72 8.06 -5.21
N LEU A 167 -2.66 6.74 -5.15
CA LEU A 167 -3.01 5.88 -6.28
C LEU A 167 -4.51 5.60 -6.14
N MET A 168 -5.31 6.20 -6.99
CA MET A 168 -6.76 6.03 -6.94
C MET A 168 -7.19 4.82 -7.77
N HIS A 169 -7.96 3.96 -7.12
CA HIS A 169 -8.70 2.88 -7.78
C HIS A 169 -10.07 3.44 -8.17
N VAL A 170 -10.29 3.63 -9.46
CA VAL A 170 -11.63 3.92 -9.99
C VAL A 170 -12.29 2.58 -10.28
N ILE A 171 -13.27 2.21 -9.45
CA ILE A 171 -14.17 1.10 -9.77
C ILE A 171 -15.21 1.68 -10.74
N GLU A 172 -15.08 1.37 -12.01
CA GLU A 172 -16.21 1.52 -12.93
C GLU A 172 -17.32 0.57 -12.49
N ARG A 173 -18.48 1.14 -12.18
CA ARG A 173 -19.72 0.41 -11.95
C ARG A 173 -20.41 0.12 -13.27
#